data_e22ed07f25b09cc9181acf1feaf295cc
#
_entry.id   e22ed07f25b09cc9181acf1feaf295cc
#
_cell.length_a   1.000
_cell.length_b   1.000
_cell.length_c   1.000
_cell.angle_alpha   90.00
_cell.angle_beta   90.00
_cell.angle_gamma   90.00
#
_symmetry.space_group_name_H-M   'P 1'
#
loop_
_entity.id
_entity.type
_entity.pdbx_description
1 polymer ?
#
loop_
_entity_poly.entity_id
_entity_poly.type
_entity_poly.pdbx_seq_one_letter_code
_entity_poly.pdbx_strand_id
1 'polypeptide(L)'
;MIKRLFVILVSSLWLAIPLSAQSNKLIRELEGKRGALQKQIAETESILQNTKKDVGSQLNGLAALTGQIEERKRYILAINNDVETIERELVSLNRQLNSLEKDLKEKKKKYEASVQYLYKNKSIEEKL
;
A
#
# COMPACT_ATOMS: atom_id res chain seq x y z
N MET A 1 71.67 25.66 -60.47
CA MET A 1 71.34 24.63 -59.39
C MET A 1 70.74 25.23 -58.15
N ILE A 2 71.20 26.36 -57.67
CA ILE A 2 70.71 26.98 -56.43
C ILE A 2 69.24 27.45 -56.55
N LYS A 3 68.84 27.98 -57.73
CA LYS A 3 67.48 28.42 -57.98
C LYS A 3 66.45 27.28 -58.00
N ARG A 4 66.80 26.09 -58.43
CA ARG A 4 65.95 24.91 -58.44
C ARG A 4 65.77 24.30 -57.02
N LEU A 5 66.82 24.34 -56.25
CA LEU A 5 66.76 23.92 -54.80
C LEU A 5 65.90 24.89 -54.00
N PHE A 6 65.95 26.17 -54.25
CA PHE A 6 65.14 27.18 -53.56
C PHE A 6 63.63 27.04 -53.85
N VAL A 7 63.29 26.71 -55.10
CA VAL A 7 61.91 26.47 -55.53
C VAL A 7 61.33 25.20 -54.84
N ILE A 8 62.14 24.15 -54.73
CA ILE A 8 61.73 22.94 -54.06
C ILE A 8 61.55 23.16 -52.54
N LEU A 9 62.37 23.95 -51.88
CA LEU A 9 62.34 24.32 -50.51
C LEU A 9 61.11 25.20 -50.16
N VAL A 10 60.80 26.17 -51.01
CA VAL A 10 59.60 27.01 -50.89
C VAL A 10 58.30 26.21 -51.12
N SER A 11 58.33 25.28 -52.09
CA SER A 11 57.21 24.41 -52.42
C SER A 11 56.89 23.45 -51.22
N SER A 12 57.93 22.94 -50.55
CA SER A 12 57.75 22.06 -49.36
C SER A 12 57.20 22.82 -48.16
N LEU A 13 57.49 24.11 -48.01
CA LEU A 13 56.99 24.93 -46.92
C LEU A 13 55.46 25.23 -47.03
N TRP A 14 54.97 25.30 -48.29
CA TRP A 14 53.53 25.54 -48.54
C TRP A 14 52.63 24.31 -48.28
N LEU A 15 53.17 23.11 -48.35
CA LEU A 15 52.43 21.89 -48.06
C LEU A 15 52.24 21.59 -46.55
N ALA A 16 52.99 22.25 -45.67
CA ALA A 16 52.92 21.98 -44.20
C ALA A 16 51.82 22.77 -43.51
N ILE A 17 51.28 23.82 -44.10
CA ILE A 17 50.30 24.74 -43.49
C ILE A 17 48.90 24.13 -43.33
N PRO A 18 48.32 23.30 -44.21
CA PRO A 18 46.99 22.77 -44.04
C PRO A 18 46.83 21.68 -42.98
N LEU A 19 47.92 20.99 -42.63
CA LEU A 19 47.85 19.91 -41.59
C LEU A 19 47.63 20.46 -40.19
N SER A 20 48.19 21.61 -39.84
CA SER A 20 48.01 22.24 -38.53
C SER A 20 46.59 22.80 -38.32
N ALA A 21 45.94 23.32 -39.36
CA ALA A 21 44.59 23.86 -39.31
C ALA A 21 43.54 22.74 -39.11
N GLN A 22 43.72 21.58 -39.74
CA GLN A 22 42.84 20.42 -39.56
C GLN A 22 43.00 19.80 -38.18
N SER A 23 44.20 19.73 -37.63
CA SER A 23 44.50 19.26 -36.28
C SER A 23 43.81 20.13 -35.22
N ASN A 24 43.89 21.47 -35.34
CA ASN A 24 43.24 22.41 -34.43
C ASN A 24 41.71 22.32 -34.49
N LYS A 25 41.14 22.14 -35.66
CA LYS A 25 39.69 21.96 -35.85
C LYS A 25 39.19 20.68 -35.20
N LEU A 26 39.93 19.58 -35.37
CA LEU A 26 39.63 18.29 -34.77
C LEU A 26 39.71 18.34 -33.24
N ILE A 27 40.72 19.02 -32.68
CA ILE A 27 40.87 19.22 -31.22
C ILE A 27 39.69 19.99 -30.65
N ARG A 28 39.25 21.08 -31.30
CA ARG A 28 38.09 21.87 -30.88
C ARG A 28 36.78 21.05 -30.91
N GLU A 29 36.62 20.24 -31.93
CA GLU A 29 35.47 19.35 -32.07
C GLU A 29 35.42 18.28 -30.97
N LEU A 30 36.58 17.69 -30.65
CA LEU A 30 36.72 16.74 -29.57
C LEU A 30 36.51 17.37 -28.19
N GLU A 31 37.01 18.59 -27.95
CA GLU A 31 36.78 19.34 -26.73
C GLU A 31 35.28 19.68 -26.54
N GLY A 32 34.60 20.08 -27.64
CA GLY A 32 33.17 20.32 -27.63
C GLY A 32 32.37 19.07 -27.30
N LYS A 33 32.72 17.93 -27.90
CA LYS A 33 32.11 16.62 -27.58
C LYS A 33 32.38 16.21 -26.13
N ARG A 34 33.61 16.40 -25.65
CA ARG A 34 33.96 16.13 -24.27
C ARG A 34 33.13 16.97 -23.28
N GLY A 35 32.98 18.25 -23.54
CA GLY A 35 32.15 19.15 -22.72
C GLY A 35 30.68 18.75 -22.72
N ALA A 36 30.15 18.39 -23.90
CA ALA A 36 28.78 17.89 -24.03
C ALA A 36 28.56 16.58 -23.23
N LEU A 37 29.51 15.65 -23.33
CA LEU A 37 29.45 14.38 -22.56
C LEU A 37 29.56 14.60 -21.06
N GLN A 38 30.43 15.48 -20.60
CA GLN A 38 30.54 15.85 -19.19
C GLN A 38 29.24 16.43 -18.65
N LYS A 39 28.57 17.27 -19.42
CA LYS A 39 27.27 17.84 -19.10
C LYS A 39 26.20 16.75 -18.99
N GLN A 40 26.16 15.82 -19.96
CA GLN A 40 25.23 14.67 -19.92
C GLN A 40 25.46 13.76 -18.70
N ILE A 41 26.74 13.53 -18.38
CA ILE A 41 27.09 12.75 -17.16
C ILE A 41 26.55 13.44 -15.91
N ALA A 42 26.79 14.75 -15.76
CA ALA A 42 26.31 15.50 -14.60
C ALA A 42 24.77 15.52 -14.51
N GLU A 43 24.07 15.67 -15.64
CA GLU A 43 22.61 15.58 -15.69
C GLU A 43 22.13 14.18 -15.33
N THR A 44 22.76 13.13 -15.83
CA THR A 44 22.44 11.74 -15.53
C THR A 44 22.67 11.41 -14.06
N GLU A 45 23.76 11.87 -13.47
CA GLU A 45 24.04 11.71 -12.03
C GLU A 45 22.97 12.40 -11.16
N SER A 46 22.56 13.61 -11.56
CA SER A 46 21.48 14.33 -10.87
C SER A 46 20.15 13.55 -10.94
N ILE A 47 19.79 13.05 -12.12
CA ILE A 47 18.60 12.21 -12.32
C ILE A 47 18.70 10.95 -11.48
N LEU A 48 19.86 10.30 -11.45
CA LEU A 48 20.08 9.08 -10.66
C LEU A 48 19.92 9.34 -9.18
N GLN A 49 20.44 10.44 -8.66
CA GLN A 49 20.26 10.80 -7.23
C GLN A 49 18.79 11.06 -6.89
N ASN A 50 18.09 11.82 -7.74
CA ASN A 50 16.67 12.09 -7.54
C ASN A 50 15.85 10.79 -7.60
N THR A 51 16.13 9.94 -8.57
CA THR A 51 15.46 8.63 -8.69
C THR A 51 15.71 7.75 -7.45
N LYS A 52 16.93 7.72 -6.93
CA LYS A 52 17.25 6.99 -5.70
C LYS A 52 16.45 7.52 -4.49
N LYS A 53 16.31 8.84 -4.39
CA LYS A 53 15.49 9.48 -3.35
C LYS A 53 14.02 9.08 -3.46
N ASP A 54 13.48 9.14 -4.68
CA ASP A 54 12.08 8.80 -4.96
C ASP A 54 11.80 7.33 -4.67
N VAL A 55 12.69 6.43 -5.10
CA VAL A 55 12.59 4.99 -4.80
C VAL A 55 12.65 4.75 -3.29
N GLY A 56 13.55 5.40 -2.57
CA GLY A 56 13.62 5.30 -1.11
C GLY A 56 12.33 5.77 -0.42
N SER A 57 11.77 6.89 -0.87
CA SER A 57 10.50 7.40 -0.37
C SER A 57 9.33 6.45 -0.64
N GLN A 58 9.25 5.89 -1.85
CA GLN A 58 8.22 4.93 -2.24
C GLN A 58 8.34 3.61 -1.46
N LEU A 59 9.55 3.12 -1.21
CA LEU A 59 9.79 1.94 -0.38
C LEU A 59 9.33 2.15 1.06
N ASN A 60 9.61 3.33 1.64
CA ASN A 60 9.13 3.68 2.98
C ASN A 60 7.61 3.78 3.03
N GLY A 61 7.00 4.38 2.02
CA GLY A 61 5.55 4.43 1.87
C GLY A 61 4.93 3.03 1.76
N LEU A 62 5.54 2.14 0.98
CA LEU A 62 5.10 0.75 0.84
C LEU A 62 5.20 -0.02 2.16
N ALA A 63 6.29 0.16 2.91
CA ALA A 63 6.46 -0.45 4.22
C ALA A 63 5.38 0.02 5.22
N ALA A 64 5.07 1.33 5.23
CA ALA A 64 4.00 1.89 6.06
C ALA A 64 2.62 1.33 5.68
N LEU A 65 2.30 1.25 4.38
CA LEU A 65 1.06 0.65 3.89
C LEU A 65 0.94 -0.84 4.24
N THR A 66 2.03 -1.59 4.12
CA THR A 66 2.07 -3.00 4.51
C THR A 66 1.79 -3.15 6.00
N GLY A 67 2.39 -2.31 6.84
CA GLY A 67 2.10 -2.27 8.28
C GLY A 67 0.62 -1.99 8.58
N GLN A 68 0.02 -1.02 7.91
CA GLN A 68 -1.41 -0.71 8.05
C GLN A 68 -2.31 -1.87 7.61
N ILE A 69 -1.96 -2.55 6.53
CA ILE A 69 -2.70 -3.73 6.05
C ILE A 69 -2.65 -4.85 7.09
N GLU A 70 -1.50 -5.15 7.67
CA GLU A 70 -1.36 -6.16 8.72
C GLU A 70 -2.15 -5.80 9.97
N GLU A 71 -2.13 -4.54 10.38
CA GLU A 71 -2.93 -4.06 11.50
C GLU A 71 -4.44 -4.23 11.22
N ARG A 72 -4.91 -3.83 10.06
CA ARG A 72 -6.31 -3.99 9.66
C ARG A 72 -6.73 -5.46 9.61
N LYS A 73 -5.88 -6.36 9.13
CA LYS A 73 -6.14 -7.80 9.16
C LYS A 73 -6.35 -8.32 10.58
N ARG A 74 -5.54 -7.86 11.54
CA ARG A 74 -5.72 -8.21 12.97
C ARG A 74 -7.04 -7.71 13.50
N TYR A 75 -7.45 -6.48 13.19
CA TYR A 75 -8.76 -5.95 13.58
C TYR A 75 -9.91 -6.77 12.99
N ILE A 76 -9.83 -7.13 11.71
CA ILE A 76 -10.86 -7.97 11.07
C ILE A 76 -10.97 -9.33 11.77
N LEU A 77 -9.85 -9.96 12.11
CA LEU A 77 -9.85 -11.22 12.85
C LEU A 77 -10.49 -11.06 14.23
N ALA A 78 -10.17 -10.00 14.95
CA ALA A 78 -10.78 -9.70 16.26
C ALA A 78 -12.29 -9.49 16.14
N ILE A 79 -12.74 -8.70 15.16
CA ILE A 79 -14.18 -8.46 14.90
C ILE A 79 -14.89 -9.77 14.55
N ASN A 80 -14.30 -10.63 13.74
CA ASN A 80 -14.88 -11.92 13.38
C ASN A 80 -15.05 -12.82 14.62
N ASN A 81 -14.08 -12.85 15.52
CA ASN A 81 -14.18 -13.58 16.77
C ASN A 81 -15.29 -13.02 17.67
N ASP A 82 -15.42 -11.68 17.72
CA ASP A 82 -16.50 -11.03 18.48
C ASP A 82 -17.87 -11.37 17.88
N VAL A 83 -18.01 -11.35 16.55
CA VAL A 83 -19.23 -11.75 15.85
C VAL A 83 -19.61 -13.19 16.18
N GLU A 84 -18.67 -14.13 16.11
CA GLU A 84 -18.94 -15.54 16.50
C GLU A 84 -19.39 -15.67 17.95
N THR A 85 -18.81 -14.87 18.85
CA THR A 85 -19.20 -14.87 20.27
C THR A 85 -20.63 -14.36 20.44
N ILE A 86 -20.97 -13.25 19.78
CA ILE A 86 -22.32 -12.68 19.79
C ILE A 86 -23.34 -13.67 19.22
N GLU A 87 -23.01 -14.35 18.12
CA GLU A 87 -23.89 -15.38 17.53
C GLU A 87 -24.16 -16.52 18.51
N ARG A 88 -23.14 -17.00 19.24
CA ARG A 88 -23.31 -18.02 20.29
C ARG A 88 -24.19 -17.54 21.45
N GLU A 89 -24.00 -16.29 21.88
CA GLU A 89 -24.81 -15.65 22.89
C GLU A 89 -26.27 -15.52 22.46
N LEU A 90 -26.52 -15.10 21.20
CA LEU A 90 -27.88 -15.02 20.64
C LEU A 90 -28.58 -16.39 20.65
N VAL A 91 -27.88 -17.44 20.23
CA VAL A 91 -28.43 -18.80 20.30
C VAL A 91 -28.77 -19.21 21.75
N SER A 92 -27.89 -18.89 22.70
CA SER A 92 -28.14 -19.17 24.13
C SER A 92 -29.33 -18.38 24.65
N LEU A 93 -29.42 -17.09 24.35
CA LEU A 93 -30.55 -16.24 24.75
C LEU A 93 -31.88 -16.71 24.15
N ASN A 94 -31.90 -17.12 22.90
CA ASN A 94 -33.09 -17.68 22.27
C ASN A 94 -33.54 -18.96 22.95
N ARG A 95 -32.61 -19.84 23.36
CA ARG A 95 -32.97 -21.04 24.14
C ARG A 95 -33.55 -20.69 25.49
N GLN A 96 -32.97 -19.72 26.21
CA GLN A 96 -33.49 -19.25 27.50
C GLN A 96 -34.87 -18.61 27.32
N LEU A 97 -35.09 -17.82 26.29
CA LEU A 97 -36.40 -17.22 26.00
C LEU A 97 -37.46 -18.29 25.77
N ASN A 98 -37.18 -19.27 24.92
CA ASN A 98 -38.11 -20.38 24.69
C ASN A 98 -38.42 -21.19 25.96
N SER A 99 -37.43 -21.40 26.83
CA SER A 99 -37.62 -22.07 28.13
C SER A 99 -38.53 -21.25 29.05
N LEU A 100 -38.27 -19.94 29.15
CA LEU A 100 -39.08 -19.02 29.96
C LEU A 100 -40.52 -18.91 29.46
N GLU A 101 -40.72 -18.86 28.15
CA GLU A 101 -42.07 -18.86 27.56
C GLU A 101 -42.84 -20.15 27.91
N LYS A 102 -42.16 -21.30 27.86
CA LYS A 102 -42.73 -22.60 28.25
C LYS A 102 -43.10 -22.61 29.72
N ASP A 103 -42.19 -22.18 30.59
CA ASP A 103 -42.41 -22.12 32.03
C ASP A 103 -43.55 -21.17 32.40
N LEU A 104 -43.62 -20.02 31.73
CA LEU A 104 -44.70 -19.06 31.89
C LEU A 104 -46.04 -19.68 31.51
N LYS A 105 -46.11 -20.37 30.38
CA LYS A 105 -47.31 -21.07 29.94
C LYS A 105 -47.78 -22.15 30.94
N GLU A 106 -46.83 -22.92 31.48
CA GLU A 106 -47.15 -23.93 32.52
C GLU A 106 -47.65 -23.28 33.81
N LYS A 107 -46.98 -22.23 34.30
CA LYS A 107 -47.41 -21.47 35.48
C LYS A 107 -48.78 -20.85 35.30
N LYS A 108 -49.06 -20.30 34.13
CA LYS A 108 -50.36 -19.74 33.79
C LYS A 108 -51.46 -20.81 33.86
N LYS A 109 -51.24 -22.00 33.30
CA LYS A 109 -52.17 -23.12 33.40
C LYS A 109 -52.41 -23.57 34.85
N LYS A 110 -51.35 -23.67 35.65
CA LYS A 110 -51.46 -24.03 37.08
C LYS A 110 -52.24 -22.98 37.86
N TYR A 111 -51.99 -21.70 37.55
CA TYR A 111 -52.74 -20.61 38.16
C TYR A 111 -54.24 -20.67 37.81
N GLU A 112 -54.57 -20.83 36.55
CA GLU A 112 -55.95 -20.96 36.06
C GLU A 112 -56.65 -22.16 36.75
N ALA A 113 -55.96 -23.29 36.83
CA ALA A 113 -56.52 -24.49 37.57
C ALA A 113 -56.73 -24.21 39.02
N SER A 114 -55.81 -23.52 39.70
CA SER A 114 -55.96 -23.17 41.15
C SER A 114 -57.11 -22.19 41.36
N VAL A 115 -57.29 -21.22 40.52
CA VAL A 115 -58.40 -20.24 40.57
C VAL A 115 -59.73 -20.98 40.38
N GLN A 116 -59.81 -21.88 39.43
CA GLN A 116 -61.03 -22.68 39.19
C GLN A 116 -61.34 -23.58 40.34
N TYR A 117 -60.31 -24.19 40.94
CA TYR A 117 -60.48 -25.03 42.15
C TYR A 117 -61.06 -24.23 43.36
N LEU A 118 -60.45 -23.07 43.62
CA LEU A 118 -60.90 -22.20 44.71
C LEU A 118 -62.32 -21.69 44.47
N TYR A 119 -62.65 -21.33 43.23
CA TYR A 119 -64.01 -20.88 42.90
C TYR A 119 -65.04 -21.97 43.09
N LYS A 120 -64.77 -23.19 42.67
CA LYS A 120 -65.65 -24.35 42.90
C LYS A 120 -65.86 -24.68 44.40
N ASN A 121 -64.77 -24.64 45.19
CA ASN A 121 -64.84 -24.93 46.63
C ASN A 121 -65.55 -23.82 47.37
N LYS A 122 -65.36 -22.55 47.02
CA LYS A 122 -66.12 -21.45 47.63
C LYS A 122 -67.62 -21.56 47.37
N SER A 123 -68.02 -21.96 46.21
CA SER A 123 -69.37 -22.19 45.80
C SER A 123 -69.99 -23.37 46.61
N ILE A 124 -69.23 -24.35 47.07
CA ILE A 124 -69.69 -25.46 47.92
C ILE A 124 -69.87 -24.98 49.36
N GLU A 125 -68.96 -24.19 49.92
CA GLU A 125 -69.07 -23.62 51.28
C GLU A 125 -70.22 -22.65 51.40
N GLU A 126 -70.57 -21.88 50.40
CA GLU A 126 -71.73 -20.98 50.39
C GLU A 126 -73.06 -21.73 50.34
N LYS A 127 -73.08 -22.99 49.89
CA LYS A 127 -74.25 -23.83 49.80
C LYS A 127 -74.46 -24.70 51.05
N LEU A 128 -73.47 -24.73 51.90
CA LEU A 128 -73.55 -25.39 53.20
C LEU A 128 -73.93 -24.40 54.31
#